data_5ba0be7dda92118e47a91cd285d8ac3c
#
_entry.id   5ba0be7dda92118e47a91cd285d8ac3c
#
_cell.length_a   1.000
_cell.length_b   1.000
_cell.length_c   1.000
_cell.angle_alpha   90.00
_cell.angle_beta   90.00
_cell.angle_gamma   90.00
#
_symmetry.space_group_name_H-M   'P 1'
#
loop_
_entity.id
_entity.type
_entity.pdbx_description
1 polymer ?
#
loop_
_entity_poly.entity_id
_entity_poly.type
_entity_poly.pdbx_seq_one_letter_code
_entity_poly.pdbx_strand_id
1 'polypeptide(L)'
;MATRKRPIELSVSLFPGENVDALKAIESLRVTDAELNARYVKEGVRIVVEQARYPLNQILSMFTDTFTTESGEVEAKYKRDPEYQRRHRWDDGRRSRLIESFLMNVPVPPVFLYEYELARFEVMDGRQRLTALMDFYAGSLELTGLQHWPGLNGRTYSTLPSSIRDGIDRRYLSSIILLNETAATEEQAAFLKKLVFERLNSGGVRLSGQETRNAVYNGPLNDLCLELSRTPELRRMLCTPLDVATTAADEPEDMEDAESTAPERDSEGVEVTKIGRKMFESMEDVEIVLRFFAYRHLSKYPQGLNRISEFLDEFLARGNRFESSTLEGYKLLFLRNLKFWYEIGGPTAFQVKGSNRHFSKIAYDALMYASSALNDDQIAALLGRPEVVKFSINAMYDASAGIFGGRRTNSADANRRNVHAIEALTSALGAISK
;
A
#
# COMPACT_ATOMS: atom_id res chain seq x y z
N MET A 1 -19.27 -7.54 -53.82
CA MET A 1 -18.40 -6.54 -53.20
C MET A 1 -18.26 -6.93 -51.72
N ALA A 2 -17.12 -7.48 -51.34
CA ALA A 2 -16.86 -7.79 -49.93
C ALA A 2 -16.55 -6.48 -49.19
N THR A 3 -17.44 -6.07 -48.30
CA THR A 3 -17.21 -4.96 -47.40
C THR A 3 -16.00 -5.31 -46.53
N ARG A 4 -14.85 -4.69 -46.79
CA ARG A 4 -13.69 -4.74 -45.87
C ARG A 4 -14.14 -4.20 -44.51
N LYS A 5 -14.37 -5.09 -43.53
CA LYS A 5 -14.57 -4.70 -42.14
C LYS A 5 -13.37 -3.84 -41.75
N ARG A 6 -13.60 -2.65 -41.17
CA ARG A 6 -12.54 -1.82 -40.63
C ARG A 6 -11.78 -2.62 -39.57
N PRO A 7 -10.45 -2.50 -39.51
CA PRO A 7 -9.70 -3.14 -38.44
C PRO A 7 -10.22 -2.66 -37.08
N ILE A 8 -10.37 -3.59 -36.14
CA ILE A 8 -10.74 -3.28 -34.75
C ILE A 8 -9.53 -2.57 -34.13
N GLU A 9 -9.70 -1.32 -33.74
CA GLU A 9 -8.66 -0.52 -33.09
C GLU A 9 -9.10 -0.32 -31.64
N LEU A 10 -8.33 -0.89 -30.69
CA LEU A 10 -8.56 -0.72 -29.25
C LEU A 10 -7.68 0.41 -28.74
N SER A 11 -8.28 1.37 -28.06
CA SER A 11 -7.58 2.46 -27.38
C SER A 11 -8.17 2.72 -26.00
N VAL A 12 -7.30 2.97 -25.02
CA VAL A 12 -7.74 3.30 -23.66
C VAL A 12 -8.30 4.72 -23.64
N SER A 13 -9.56 4.85 -23.26
CA SER A 13 -10.24 6.12 -23.05
C SER A 13 -10.14 6.54 -21.59
N LEU A 14 -9.77 7.80 -21.33
CA LEU A 14 -9.74 8.40 -20.01
C LEU A 14 -11.10 9.00 -19.66
N PHE A 15 -11.45 9.02 -18.39
CA PHE A 15 -12.67 9.67 -17.92
C PHE A 15 -12.53 11.21 -17.96
N PRO A 16 -13.65 11.95 -18.13
CA PRO A 16 -13.67 13.38 -17.86
C PRO A 16 -13.18 13.65 -16.42
N GLY A 17 -12.28 14.62 -16.25
CA GLY A 17 -11.69 14.92 -14.92
C GLY A 17 -10.46 14.08 -14.55
N GLU A 18 -10.14 12.99 -15.27
CA GLU A 18 -8.93 12.19 -15.12
C GLU A 18 -7.69 12.93 -15.71
N ASN A 19 -7.54 14.21 -15.34
CA ASN A 19 -6.46 15.04 -15.88
C ASN A 19 -5.25 14.99 -14.95
N VAL A 20 -4.22 14.26 -15.37
CA VAL A 20 -2.91 14.26 -14.75
C VAL A 20 -2.00 15.08 -15.66
N ASP A 21 -1.76 16.36 -15.32
CA ASP A 21 -0.83 17.21 -16.05
C ASP A 21 0.53 16.52 -16.18
N ALA A 22 1.22 16.77 -17.29
CA ALA A 22 2.51 16.15 -17.56
C ALA A 22 3.45 16.32 -16.36
N LEU A 23 3.90 15.19 -15.80
CA LEU A 23 4.84 15.15 -14.69
C LEU A 23 6.13 15.85 -15.14
N LYS A 24 6.54 16.90 -14.44
CA LYS A 24 7.81 17.57 -14.73
C LYS A 24 8.95 16.61 -14.39
N ALA A 25 9.78 16.30 -15.38
CA ALA A 25 11.04 15.60 -15.13
C ALA A 25 11.89 16.44 -14.16
N ILE A 26 12.39 15.81 -13.11
CA ILE A 26 13.40 16.42 -12.26
C ILE A 26 14.68 16.42 -13.11
N GLU A 27 15.02 17.58 -13.67
CA GLU A 27 16.31 17.76 -14.32
C GLU A 27 17.41 17.49 -13.30
N SER A 28 18.28 16.55 -13.58
CA SER A 28 19.53 16.35 -12.83
C SER A 28 20.49 17.46 -13.22
N LEU A 29 20.31 18.64 -12.62
CA LEU A 29 21.22 19.75 -12.77
C LEU A 29 22.56 19.40 -12.13
N ARG A 30 23.64 19.52 -12.91
CA ARG A 30 24.98 19.68 -12.35
C ARG A 30 25.03 21.04 -11.66
N VAL A 31 24.83 21.03 -10.36
CA VAL A 31 24.77 22.24 -9.53
C VAL A 31 26.17 22.48 -8.98
N THR A 32 26.65 23.70 -9.05
CA THR A 32 27.93 24.12 -8.46
C THR A 32 27.82 24.26 -6.94
N ASP A 33 28.92 24.19 -6.21
CA ASP A 33 28.95 24.37 -4.76
C ASP A 33 28.34 25.73 -4.33
N ALA A 34 28.55 26.78 -5.13
CA ALA A 34 27.97 28.10 -4.88
C ALA A 34 26.44 28.09 -4.98
N GLU A 35 25.88 27.38 -5.98
CA GLU A 35 24.43 27.20 -6.14
C GLU A 35 23.86 26.32 -5.03
N LEU A 36 24.57 25.26 -4.61
CA LEU A 36 24.19 24.43 -3.48
C LEU A 36 24.15 25.24 -2.18
N ASN A 37 25.16 26.07 -1.93
CA ASN A 37 25.20 26.93 -0.77
C ASN A 37 24.07 27.99 -0.79
N ALA A 38 23.82 28.61 -1.93
CA ALA A 38 22.71 29.55 -2.08
C ALA A 38 21.36 28.90 -1.85
N ARG A 39 21.18 27.67 -2.39
CA ARG A 39 19.98 26.87 -2.20
C ARG A 39 19.81 26.47 -0.74
N TYR A 40 20.88 26.02 -0.06
CA TYR A 40 20.82 25.65 1.36
C TYR A 40 20.41 26.84 2.24
N VAL A 41 20.91 28.02 1.96
CA VAL A 41 20.59 29.24 2.74
C VAL A 41 19.20 29.77 2.43
N LYS A 42 18.76 29.71 1.15
CA LYS A 42 17.53 30.33 0.67
C LYS A 42 16.33 29.39 0.66
N GLU A 43 16.56 28.15 0.34
CA GLU A 43 15.53 27.11 0.15
C GLU A 43 15.65 25.97 1.17
N GLY A 44 16.61 26.06 2.10
CA GLY A 44 16.84 25.01 3.10
C GLY A 44 15.55 24.68 3.83
N VAL A 45 15.07 23.46 3.63
CA VAL A 45 13.88 22.93 4.28
C VAL A 45 14.12 22.95 5.79
N ARG A 46 13.52 23.90 6.47
CA ARG A 46 13.56 23.96 7.94
C ARG A 46 12.41 23.18 8.50
N ILE A 47 12.69 21.93 8.85
CA ILE A 47 11.73 21.09 9.56
C ILE A 47 11.65 21.62 10.99
N VAL A 48 10.49 22.14 11.38
CA VAL A 48 10.22 22.56 12.76
C VAL A 48 9.70 21.38 13.53
N VAL A 49 10.39 21.02 14.61
CA VAL A 49 10.01 19.90 15.47
C VAL A 49 9.92 20.34 16.93
N GLU A 50 8.96 19.78 17.62
CA GLU A 50 8.87 19.84 19.09
C GLU A 50 9.14 18.46 19.68
N GLN A 51 9.62 18.47 20.92
CA GLN A 51 9.76 17.27 21.71
C GLN A 51 8.79 17.30 22.89
N ALA A 52 8.01 16.25 23.03
CA ALA A 52 7.11 16.08 24.15
C ALA A 52 7.37 14.75 24.88
N ARG A 53 6.96 14.68 26.12
CA ARG A 53 7.04 13.48 26.95
C ARG A 53 5.70 13.24 27.59
N TYR A 54 5.14 12.07 27.35
CA TYR A 54 3.82 11.68 27.84
C TYR A 54 3.94 10.68 28.96
N PRO A 55 3.38 10.94 30.16
CA PRO A 55 3.30 9.95 31.23
C PRO A 55 2.57 8.71 30.73
N LEU A 56 3.13 7.51 31.01
CA LEU A 56 2.55 6.27 30.46
C LEU A 56 1.12 6.03 30.94
N ASN A 57 0.79 6.35 32.16
CA ASN A 57 -0.56 6.23 32.71
C ASN A 57 -1.60 7.14 32.05
N GLN A 58 -1.19 8.13 31.24
CA GLN A 58 -2.07 9.03 30.49
C GLN A 58 -2.18 8.65 29.00
N ILE A 59 -1.38 7.69 28.52
CA ILE A 59 -1.34 7.33 27.09
C ILE A 59 -2.73 6.91 26.59
N LEU A 60 -3.43 6.05 27.35
CA LEU A 60 -4.74 5.58 26.95
C LEU A 60 -5.73 6.74 26.79
N SER A 61 -5.85 7.63 27.78
CA SER A 61 -6.79 8.76 27.73
C SER A 61 -6.40 9.76 26.62
N MET A 62 -5.12 10.09 26.49
CA MET A 62 -4.66 11.05 25.47
C MET A 62 -4.94 10.58 24.04
N PHE A 63 -4.60 9.34 23.73
CA PHE A 63 -4.74 8.82 22.37
C PHE A 63 -6.16 8.33 22.04
N THR A 64 -7.09 8.40 23.01
CA THR A 64 -8.53 8.23 22.79
C THR A 64 -9.29 9.57 22.83
N ASP A 65 -8.58 10.68 23.05
CA ASP A 65 -9.18 12.03 23.06
C ASP A 65 -9.78 12.38 21.70
N THR A 66 -10.95 13.03 21.74
CA THR A 66 -11.73 13.42 20.56
C THR A 66 -12.07 14.90 20.61
N PHE A 67 -12.41 15.46 19.47
CA PHE A 67 -12.93 16.82 19.36
C PHE A 67 -14.14 16.82 18.41
N THR A 68 -14.95 17.85 18.50
CA THR A 68 -16.08 18.05 17.59
C THR A 68 -15.70 19.08 16.54
N THR A 69 -15.86 18.72 15.27
CA THR A 69 -15.63 19.61 14.12
C THR A 69 -16.68 20.70 14.03
N GLU A 70 -16.46 21.70 13.20
CA GLU A 70 -17.48 22.74 12.91
C GLU A 70 -18.73 22.16 12.26
N SER A 71 -18.61 21.03 11.54
CA SER A 71 -19.75 20.28 10.98
C SER A 71 -20.54 19.47 12.04
N GLY A 72 -20.05 19.39 13.27
CA GLY A 72 -20.67 18.61 14.36
C GLY A 72 -20.23 17.16 14.40
N GLU A 73 -19.28 16.73 13.58
CA GLU A 73 -18.73 15.39 13.60
C GLU A 73 -17.68 15.23 14.71
N VAL A 74 -17.64 14.04 15.34
CA VAL A 74 -16.66 13.72 16.38
C VAL A 74 -15.49 13.00 15.77
N GLU A 75 -14.32 13.62 15.81
CA GLU A 75 -13.07 13.05 15.29
C GLU A 75 -12.03 12.79 16.38
N ALA A 76 -11.13 11.85 16.14
CA ALA A 76 -10.00 11.59 17.02
C ALA A 76 -8.95 12.72 16.90
N LYS A 77 -8.52 13.26 18.05
CA LYS A 77 -7.44 14.25 18.11
C LYS A 77 -6.10 13.70 17.63
N TYR A 78 -5.86 12.41 17.86
CA TYR A 78 -4.71 11.67 17.38
C TYR A 78 -5.17 10.63 16.36
N LYS A 79 -5.00 10.91 15.08
CA LYS A 79 -5.28 9.95 14.01
C LYS A 79 -4.26 8.82 14.08
N ARG A 80 -4.74 7.65 14.47
CA ARG A 80 -3.94 6.42 14.59
C ARG A 80 -4.23 5.49 13.42
N ASP A 81 -4.57 5.95 12.30
CA ASP A 81 -5.26 5.26 11.23
C ASP A 81 -4.93 3.75 11.14
N PRO A 82 -5.87 2.87 11.51
CA PRO A 82 -5.62 1.44 11.57
C PRO A 82 -5.51 0.78 10.21
N GLU A 83 -6.10 1.37 9.18
CA GLU A 83 -6.29 0.69 7.90
C GLU A 83 -5.12 0.88 6.94
N TYR A 84 -4.33 1.94 7.08
CA TYR A 84 -3.32 2.35 6.11
C TYR A 84 -1.88 1.97 6.44
N GLN A 85 -1.61 1.52 7.67
CA GLN A 85 -0.27 1.11 8.07
C GLN A 85 -0.27 -0.36 8.43
N ARG A 86 0.86 -1.05 8.18
CA ARG A 86 1.18 -2.45 8.45
C ARG A 86 0.01 -3.33 8.91
N ARG A 87 -0.39 -4.28 8.12
CA ARG A 87 -1.30 -5.36 8.50
C ARG A 87 -0.66 -6.33 9.49
N HIS A 88 0.68 -6.34 9.54
CA HIS A 88 1.43 -7.11 10.55
C HIS A 88 1.37 -6.41 11.90
N ARG A 89 0.81 -7.08 12.89
CA ARG A 89 0.75 -6.63 14.30
C ARG A 89 1.84 -7.33 15.09
N TRP A 90 2.38 -6.64 16.09
CA TRP A 90 3.26 -7.30 17.06
C TRP A 90 2.49 -8.39 17.80
N ASP A 91 3.13 -9.57 17.96
CA ASP A 91 2.68 -10.60 18.88
C ASP A 91 2.70 -10.12 20.34
N ASP A 92 2.03 -10.86 21.22
CA ASP A 92 1.93 -10.49 22.62
C ASP A 92 3.29 -10.57 23.33
N GLY A 93 4.20 -11.44 22.89
CA GLY A 93 5.56 -11.52 23.40
C GLY A 93 6.36 -10.26 23.09
N ARG A 94 6.28 -9.73 21.86
CA ARG A 94 6.96 -8.48 21.47
C ARG A 94 6.36 -7.27 22.17
N ARG A 95 5.02 -7.25 22.30
CA ARG A 95 4.30 -6.22 23.08
C ARG A 95 4.69 -6.24 24.54
N SER A 96 4.78 -7.43 25.14
CA SER A 96 5.20 -7.64 26.54
C SER A 96 6.65 -7.22 26.79
N ARG A 97 7.57 -7.51 25.86
CA ARG A 97 8.97 -7.06 25.93
C ARG A 97 9.10 -5.53 25.91
N LEU A 98 8.20 -4.83 25.19
CA LEU A 98 8.15 -3.36 25.28
C LEU A 98 7.79 -2.90 26.68
N ILE A 99 6.78 -3.51 27.32
CA ILE A 99 6.39 -3.20 28.70
C ILE A 99 7.55 -3.49 29.66
N GLU A 100 8.23 -4.62 29.48
CA GLU A 100 9.42 -4.98 30.25
C GLU A 100 10.54 -3.92 30.14
N SER A 101 10.74 -3.36 28.93
CA SER A 101 11.70 -2.28 28.72
C SER A 101 11.36 -1.03 29.54
N PHE A 102 10.09 -0.66 29.65
CA PHE A 102 9.67 0.45 30.53
C PHE A 102 9.82 0.12 32.01
N LEU A 103 9.54 -1.11 32.42
CA LEU A 103 9.78 -1.56 33.80
C LEU A 103 11.27 -1.40 34.20
N MET A 104 12.17 -1.79 33.31
CA MET A 104 13.61 -1.70 33.48
C MET A 104 14.18 -0.30 33.19
N ASN A 105 13.36 0.65 32.76
CA ASN A 105 13.80 1.98 32.31
C ASN A 105 14.83 1.95 31.17
N VAL A 106 14.77 0.95 30.30
CA VAL A 106 15.58 0.90 29.08
C VAL A 106 15.05 1.97 28.10
N PRO A 107 15.93 2.75 27.44
CA PRO A 107 15.51 3.74 26.48
C PRO A 107 14.70 3.10 25.34
N VAL A 108 13.48 3.60 25.14
CA VAL A 108 12.60 3.22 24.04
C VAL A 108 12.63 4.33 22.97
N PRO A 109 12.72 3.99 21.66
CA PRO A 109 12.69 4.99 20.62
C PRO A 109 11.43 5.88 20.71
N PRO A 110 11.52 7.19 20.44
CA PRO A 110 10.39 8.10 20.51
C PRO A 110 9.33 7.73 19.48
N VAL A 111 8.07 8.06 19.74
CA VAL A 111 7.03 8.07 18.70
C VAL A 111 7.13 9.36 17.90
N PHE A 112 6.77 9.30 16.62
CA PHE A 112 6.76 10.44 15.72
C PHE A 112 5.33 10.80 15.37
N LEU A 113 5.01 12.08 15.58
CA LEU A 113 3.71 12.66 15.31
C LEU A 113 3.85 13.76 14.25
N TYR A 114 2.85 13.92 13.41
CA TYR A 114 2.70 15.06 12.50
C TYR A 114 1.49 15.87 12.94
N GLU A 115 1.67 17.14 13.20
CA GLU A 115 0.59 18.07 13.44
C GLU A 115 0.04 18.51 12.08
N TYR A 116 -1.07 17.90 11.64
CA TYR A 116 -1.67 18.24 10.36
C TYR A 116 -2.59 19.45 10.43
N GLU A 117 -3.05 19.80 11.64
CA GLU A 117 -3.83 20.98 11.97
C GLU A 117 -3.50 21.35 13.42
N LEU A 118 -3.71 22.60 13.82
CA LEU A 118 -3.39 23.10 15.16
C LEU A 118 -3.93 22.17 16.26
N ALA A 119 -3.02 21.62 17.06
CA ALA A 119 -3.29 20.66 18.12
C ALA A 119 -4.00 19.35 17.68
N ARG A 120 -3.89 18.97 16.40
CA ARG A 120 -4.40 17.73 15.82
C ARG A 120 -3.27 16.95 15.19
N PHE A 121 -3.15 15.71 15.54
CA PHE A 121 -1.95 14.94 15.26
C PHE A 121 -2.24 13.64 14.50
N GLU A 122 -1.30 13.23 13.67
CA GLU A 122 -1.28 11.93 13.03
C GLU A 122 -0.03 11.17 13.48
N VAL A 123 -0.17 9.89 13.80
CA VAL A 123 0.95 9.04 14.20
C VAL A 123 1.73 8.61 12.97
N MET A 124 2.94 9.13 12.79
CA MET A 124 3.85 8.78 11.69
C MET A 124 4.63 7.49 11.97
N ASP A 125 5.21 7.36 13.16
CA ASP A 125 5.91 6.14 13.59
C ASP A 125 5.68 5.86 15.09
N GLY A 126 5.85 4.61 15.48
CA GLY A 126 5.67 4.16 16.87
C GLY A 126 4.27 3.66 17.19
N ARG A 127 3.43 3.43 16.19
CA ARG A 127 2.06 2.98 16.36
C ARG A 127 1.94 1.66 17.12
N GLN A 128 2.77 0.66 16.79
CA GLN A 128 2.76 -0.63 17.48
C GLN A 128 3.13 -0.45 18.97
N ARG A 129 4.04 0.49 19.27
CA ARG A 129 4.39 0.89 20.66
C ARG A 129 3.21 1.53 21.38
N LEU A 130 2.50 2.44 20.71
CA LEU A 130 1.29 3.07 21.26
C LEU A 130 0.19 2.04 21.51
N THR A 131 -0.08 1.17 20.53
CA THR A 131 -1.08 0.11 20.67
C THR A 131 -0.76 -0.81 21.83
N ALA A 132 0.50 -1.27 21.95
CA ALA A 132 0.93 -2.13 23.07
C ALA A 132 0.74 -1.45 24.44
N LEU A 133 1.08 -0.16 24.55
CA LEU A 133 0.86 0.61 25.79
C LEU A 133 -0.63 0.81 26.07
N MET A 134 -1.42 1.15 25.08
CA MET A 134 -2.86 1.34 25.27
C MET A 134 -3.55 0.05 25.69
N ASP A 135 -3.23 -1.09 25.04
CA ASP A 135 -3.80 -2.39 25.38
C ASP A 135 -3.36 -2.84 26.78
N PHE A 136 -2.12 -2.53 27.17
CA PHE A 136 -1.64 -2.81 28.51
C PHE A 136 -2.42 -2.01 29.58
N TYR A 137 -2.57 -0.70 29.40
CA TYR A 137 -3.32 0.14 30.35
C TYR A 137 -4.83 -0.10 30.31
N ALA A 138 -5.38 -0.56 29.17
CA ALA A 138 -6.76 -1.03 29.08
C ALA A 138 -6.98 -2.40 29.73
N GLY A 139 -5.91 -3.13 30.07
CA GLY A 139 -5.98 -4.46 30.68
C GLY A 139 -6.24 -5.58 29.69
N SER A 140 -6.16 -5.32 28.39
CA SER A 140 -6.37 -6.31 27.31
C SER A 140 -5.07 -7.05 26.92
N LEU A 141 -3.91 -6.56 27.34
CA LEU A 141 -2.63 -7.25 27.15
C LEU A 141 -2.26 -8.01 28.42
N GLU A 142 -2.19 -9.34 28.32
CA GLU A 142 -1.59 -10.22 29.32
C GLU A 142 -0.10 -10.39 29.03
N LEU A 143 0.75 -10.11 30.01
CA LEU A 143 2.20 -10.16 29.83
C LEU A 143 2.67 -11.61 29.62
N THR A 144 3.47 -11.82 28.60
CA THR A 144 3.99 -13.15 28.24
C THR A 144 5.43 -13.07 27.71
N GLY A 145 6.20 -14.14 27.88
CA GLY A 145 7.57 -14.24 27.34
C GLY A 145 8.56 -13.25 27.93
N LEU A 146 8.32 -12.72 29.14
CA LEU A 146 9.23 -11.82 29.84
C LEU A 146 10.50 -12.58 30.28
N GLN A 147 11.64 -12.00 29.94
CA GLN A 147 12.95 -12.62 30.23
C GLN A 147 13.55 -12.16 31.58
N HIS A 148 13.39 -10.90 31.90
CA HIS A 148 13.97 -10.31 33.13
C HIS A 148 12.98 -10.31 34.29
N TRP A 149 11.67 -10.32 33.99
CA TRP A 149 10.60 -10.34 34.98
C TRP A 149 9.63 -11.51 34.76
N PRO A 150 10.12 -12.78 34.72
CA PRO A 150 9.27 -13.93 34.38
C PRO A 150 8.11 -14.13 35.37
N GLY A 151 8.24 -13.66 36.63
CA GLY A 151 7.16 -13.69 37.62
C GLY A 151 5.97 -12.77 37.33
N LEU A 152 6.05 -11.93 36.28
CA LEU A 152 4.95 -11.08 35.82
C LEU A 152 4.22 -11.69 34.62
N ASN A 153 4.66 -12.81 34.05
CA ASN A 153 3.92 -13.50 33.02
C ASN A 153 2.52 -13.92 33.55
N GLY A 154 1.50 -13.79 32.71
CA GLY A 154 0.11 -14.02 33.08
C GLY A 154 -0.56 -12.86 33.80
N ARG A 155 0.13 -11.72 33.99
CA ARG A 155 -0.45 -10.53 34.61
C ARG A 155 -0.85 -9.47 33.61
N THR A 156 -1.95 -8.79 33.92
CA THR A 156 -2.36 -7.55 33.27
C THR A 156 -1.98 -6.35 34.15
N TYR A 157 -2.11 -5.12 33.62
CA TYR A 157 -1.84 -3.90 34.38
C TYR A 157 -2.53 -3.87 35.76
N SER A 158 -3.82 -4.25 35.82
CA SER A 158 -4.61 -4.25 37.06
C SER A 158 -4.16 -5.27 38.07
N THR A 159 -3.51 -6.35 37.66
CA THR A 159 -3.05 -7.45 38.53
C THR A 159 -1.56 -7.31 38.93
N LEU A 160 -0.87 -6.25 38.48
CA LEU A 160 0.49 -5.97 38.90
C LEU A 160 0.56 -5.65 40.39
N PRO A 161 1.68 -6.04 41.09
CA PRO A 161 1.98 -5.57 42.42
C PRO A 161 2.02 -4.03 42.43
N SER A 162 1.53 -3.41 43.51
CA SER A 162 1.37 -1.95 43.63
C SER A 162 2.65 -1.18 43.32
N SER A 163 3.78 -1.58 43.95
CA SER A 163 5.07 -0.89 43.73
C SER A 163 5.55 -0.98 42.26
N ILE A 164 5.25 -2.07 41.55
CA ILE A 164 5.61 -2.24 40.14
C ILE A 164 4.72 -1.35 39.30
N ARG A 165 3.41 -1.31 39.57
CA ARG A 165 2.46 -0.44 38.91
C ARG A 165 2.83 1.03 39.10
N ASP A 166 3.09 1.47 40.32
CA ASP A 166 3.52 2.85 40.62
C ASP A 166 4.87 3.16 39.93
N GLY A 167 5.73 2.15 39.81
CA GLY A 167 7.02 2.26 39.11
C GLY A 167 6.87 2.51 37.60
N ILE A 168 5.98 1.80 36.93
CA ILE A 168 5.75 1.98 35.47
C ILE A 168 4.99 3.27 35.20
N ASP A 169 4.05 3.66 36.07
CA ASP A 169 3.25 4.89 35.91
C ASP A 169 4.10 6.17 35.96
N ARG A 170 5.27 6.10 36.58
CA ARG A 170 6.25 7.19 36.59
C ARG A 170 7.10 7.29 35.32
N ARG A 171 6.96 6.36 34.38
CA ARG A 171 7.70 6.38 33.13
C ARG A 171 7.02 7.28 32.10
N TYR A 172 7.78 7.62 31.08
CA TYR A 172 7.35 8.52 30.03
C TYR A 172 7.63 7.90 28.66
N LEU A 173 6.72 8.12 27.73
CA LEU A 173 6.94 7.92 26.31
C LEU A 173 7.42 9.25 25.70
N SER A 174 8.60 9.25 25.09
CA SER A 174 9.08 10.42 24.36
C SER A 174 8.43 10.50 22.98
N SER A 175 8.15 11.71 22.50
CA SER A 175 7.69 11.95 21.14
C SER A 175 8.45 13.09 20.49
N ILE A 176 8.51 13.04 19.15
CA ILE A 176 8.97 14.11 18.28
C ILE A 176 7.77 14.50 17.41
N ILE A 177 7.40 15.77 17.44
CA ILE A 177 6.24 16.31 16.73
C ILE A 177 6.74 17.16 15.60
N LEU A 178 6.41 16.79 14.36
CA LEU A 178 6.62 17.60 13.17
C LEU A 178 5.46 18.60 13.07
N LEU A 179 5.77 19.89 13.13
CA LEU A 179 4.75 20.94 13.13
C LEU A 179 4.30 21.30 11.71
N ASN A 180 3.02 21.60 11.55
CA ASN A 180 2.41 22.01 10.29
C ASN A 180 3.04 23.31 9.73
N GLU A 181 3.55 24.20 10.58
CA GLU A 181 4.26 25.44 10.19
C GLU A 181 5.49 25.18 9.29
N THR A 182 5.94 23.95 9.18
CA THR A 182 7.06 23.54 8.33
C THR A 182 6.76 23.70 6.84
N ALA A 183 5.49 23.70 6.43
CA ALA A 183 5.07 23.69 5.03
C ALA A 183 4.17 24.89 4.70
N ALA A 184 4.46 25.56 3.58
CA ALA A 184 3.62 26.66 3.07
C ALA A 184 2.48 26.17 2.15
N THR A 185 2.58 24.95 1.62
CA THR A 185 1.57 24.33 0.75
C THR A 185 1.37 22.85 1.10
N GLU A 186 0.22 22.28 0.69
CA GLU A 186 -0.07 20.86 0.88
C GLU A 186 0.95 19.94 0.19
N GLU A 187 1.42 20.32 -1.02
CA GLU A 187 2.44 19.56 -1.74
C GLU A 187 3.77 19.56 -0.96
N GLN A 188 4.12 20.68 -0.37
CA GLN A 188 5.32 20.79 0.46
C GLN A 188 5.17 19.97 1.75
N ALA A 189 3.99 20.01 2.38
CA ALA A 189 3.68 19.19 3.56
C ALA A 189 3.81 17.69 3.24
N ALA A 190 3.23 17.23 2.13
CA ALA A 190 3.32 15.82 1.70
C ALA A 190 4.78 15.42 1.39
N PHE A 191 5.54 16.29 0.72
CA PHE A 191 6.96 16.04 0.44
C PHE A 191 7.78 15.91 1.73
N LEU A 192 7.58 16.81 2.69
CA LEU A 192 8.29 16.81 3.97
C LEU A 192 7.91 15.61 4.82
N LYS A 193 6.61 15.28 4.88
CA LYS A 193 6.10 14.09 5.55
C LYS A 193 6.76 12.83 4.98
N LYS A 194 6.83 12.71 3.65
CA LYS A 194 7.51 11.60 2.96
C LYS A 194 8.99 11.54 3.33
N LEU A 195 9.70 12.66 3.23
CA LEU A 195 11.14 12.74 3.53
C LEU A 195 11.44 12.29 4.96
N VAL A 196 10.69 12.80 5.95
CA VAL A 196 10.85 12.40 7.36
C VAL A 196 10.53 10.93 7.53
N PHE A 197 9.42 10.45 6.95
CA PHE A 197 8.99 9.07 7.05
C PHE A 197 10.01 8.09 6.46
N GLU A 198 10.57 8.36 5.27
CA GLU A 198 11.63 7.55 4.65
C GLU A 198 12.90 7.51 5.50
N ARG A 199 13.27 8.64 6.14
CA ARG A 199 14.44 8.73 7.00
C ARG A 199 14.26 7.98 8.31
N LEU A 200 13.09 8.06 8.94
CA LEU A 200 12.76 7.32 10.16
C LEU A 200 12.81 5.80 9.94
N ASN A 201 12.30 5.35 8.80
CA ASN A 201 12.28 3.93 8.45
C ASN A 201 13.63 3.39 7.96
N SER A 202 14.66 4.23 7.80
CA SER A 202 15.99 3.80 7.38
C SER A 202 16.77 3.01 8.46
N GLY A 203 16.33 3.08 9.71
CA GLY A 203 16.98 2.43 10.88
C GLY A 203 16.26 1.20 11.45
N GLY A 204 15.12 0.78 10.86
CA GLY A 204 14.29 -0.34 11.35
C GLY A 204 13.84 -1.28 10.24
N VAL A 205 12.77 -2.06 10.47
CA VAL A 205 12.11 -2.84 9.41
C VAL A 205 11.54 -1.86 8.40
N ARG A 206 12.10 -1.87 7.18
CA ARG A 206 11.71 -0.95 6.11
C ARG A 206 10.23 -1.15 5.74
N LEU A 207 9.50 -0.06 5.65
CA LEU A 207 8.18 -0.09 5.04
C LEU A 207 8.29 -0.35 3.54
N SER A 208 7.28 -1.02 3.01
CA SER A 208 7.10 -1.15 1.56
C SER A 208 6.80 0.21 0.93
N GLY A 209 6.96 0.30 -0.38
CA GLY A 209 6.59 1.52 -1.11
C GLY A 209 5.11 1.89 -0.92
N GLN A 210 4.22 0.89 -0.84
CA GLN A 210 2.80 1.14 -0.67
C GLN A 210 2.42 1.53 0.76
N GLU A 211 3.02 0.93 1.78
CA GLU A 211 2.84 1.38 3.15
C GLU A 211 3.25 2.85 3.33
N THR A 212 4.36 3.25 2.68
CA THR A 212 4.80 4.65 2.65
C THR A 212 3.78 5.55 1.95
N ARG A 213 3.24 5.13 0.78
CA ARG A 213 2.22 5.89 0.04
C ARG A 213 0.95 6.08 0.86
N ASN A 214 0.48 5.03 1.51
CA ASN A 214 -0.71 5.08 2.35
C ASN A 214 -0.55 6.08 3.49
N ALA A 215 0.64 6.15 4.09
CA ALA A 215 0.92 7.08 5.18
C ALA A 215 1.06 8.55 4.71
N VAL A 216 1.59 8.76 3.50
CA VAL A 216 1.92 10.12 3.00
C VAL A 216 0.79 10.71 2.19
N TYR A 217 0.18 9.91 1.32
CA TYR A 217 -0.83 10.34 0.34
C TYR A 217 -2.20 9.77 0.68
N ASN A 218 -2.62 9.88 1.95
CA ASN A 218 -3.95 9.48 2.36
C ASN A 218 -5.00 10.37 1.67
N GLY A 219 -6.09 9.77 1.16
CA GLY A 219 -7.15 10.49 0.49
C GLY A 219 -8.05 9.59 -0.35
N PRO A 220 -9.07 10.17 -1.04
CA PRO A 220 -10.14 9.39 -1.66
C PRO A 220 -9.70 8.32 -2.65
N LEU A 221 -8.65 8.55 -3.47
CA LEU A 221 -8.14 7.52 -4.36
C LEU A 221 -7.40 6.41 -3.60
N ASN A 222 -6.66 6.77 -2.54
CA ASN A 222 -6.02 5.78 -1.69
C ASN A 222 -7.05 4.89 -1.00
N ASP A 223 -8.13 5.49 -0.48
CA ASP A 223 -9.25 4.78 0.14
C ASP A 223 -9.91 3.81 -0.84
N LEU A 224 -10.13 4.25 -2.08
CA LEU A 224 -10.65 3.41 -3.14
C LEU A 224 -9.70 2.23 -3.45
N CYS A 225 -8.39 2.46 -3.50
CA CYS A 225 -7.41 1.37 -3.71
C CYS A 225 -7.45 0.35 -2.58
N LEU A 226 -7.59 0.80 -1.33
CA LEU A 226 -7.74 -0.05 -0.16
C LEU A 226 -9.04 -0.87 -0.20
N GLU A 227 -10.16 -0.23 -0.55
CA GLU A 227 -11.45 -0.90 -0.72
C GLU A 227 -11.35 -1.99 -1.79
N LEU A 228 -10.86 -1.65 -2.98
CA LEU A 228 -10.78 -2.57 -4.11
C LEU A 228 -9.78 -3.71 -3.89
N SER A 229 -8.73 -3.49 -3.10
CA SER A 229 -7.78 -4.55 -2.74
C SER A 229 -8.43 -5.69 -1.92
N ARG A 230 -9.61 -5.45 -1.35
CA ARG A 230 -10.38 -6.44 -0.58
C ARG A 230 -11.32 -7.29 -1.44
N THR A 231 -11.36 -7.04 -2.76
CA THR A 231 -12.24 -7.79 -3.68
C THR A 231 -11.87 -9.27 -3.67
N PRO A 232 -12.83 -10.20 -3.44
CA PRO A 232 -12.53 -11.63 -3.29
C PRO A 232 -11.83 -12.25 -4.49
N GLU A 233 -12.19 -11.85 -5.72
CA GLU A 233 -11.54 -12.32 -6.94
C GLU A 233 -10.06 -11.94 -6.97
N LEU A 234 -9.73 -10.68 -6.62
CA LEU A 234 -8.35 -10.23 -6.55
C LEU A 234 -7.56 -11.02 -5.51
N ARG A 235 -8.12 -11.21 -4.32
CA ARG A 235 -7.52 -11.99 -3.24
C ARG A 235 -7.20 -13.42 -3.67
N ARG A 236 -8.13 -14.07 -4.36
CA ARG A 236 -7.91 -15.42 -4.91
C ARG A 236 -6.83 -15.45 -5.98
N MET A 237 -6.77 -14.44 -6.85
CA MET A 237 -5.71 -14.33 -7.88
C MET A 237 -4.33 -14.08 -7.27
N LEU A 238 -4.26 -13.32 -6.18
CA LEU A 238 -3.02 -13.02 -5.46
C LEU A 238 -2.61 -14.11 -4.46
N CYS A 239 -3.49 -15.08 -4.20
CA CYS A 239 -3.34 -16.07 -3.12
C CYS A 239 -3.09 -15.40 -1.75
N THR A 240 -3.82 -14.30 -1.48
CA THR A 240 -3.75 -13.52 -0.23
C THR A 240 -4.93 -13.85 0.67
N PRO A 241 -4.83 -13.71 2.02
CA PRO A 241 -5.93 -13.96 2.94
C PRO A 241 -7.16 -13.10 2.62
N LEU A 242 -8.36 -13.66 2.72
CA LEU A 242 -9.62 -12.91 2.60
C LEU A 242 -9.91 -12.10 3.87
N ASP A 243 -9.57 -12.63 5.03
CA ASP A 243 -9.77 -11.98 6.33
C ASP A 243 -8.45 -11.53 6.96
N VAL A 244 -8.47 -10.33 7.56
CA VAL A 244 -7.33 -9.75 8.30
C VAL A 244 -7.06 -10.51 9.61
N ALA A 245 -8.08 -11.16 10.18
CA ALA A 245 -7.95 -11.89 11.44
C ALA A 245 -7.09 -13.16 11.35
N THR A 246 -6.90 -13.71 10.14
CA THR A 246 -6.18 -14.98 9.93
C THR A 246 -4.65 -14.82 9.91
N THR A 247 -4.12 -13.60 10.04
CA THR A 247 -2.67 -13.32 10.02
C THR A 247 -1.98 -13.49 11.39
N ALA A 248 -2.70 -13.87 12.43
CA ALA A 248 -2.20 -13.95 13.80
C ALA A 248 -1.72 -15.35 14.21
N ALA A 249 -1.19 -16.16 13.30
CA ALA A 249 -0.51 -17.40 13.67
C ALA A 249 1.00 -17.14 13.67
N ASP A 250 1.55 -17.15 14.89
CA ASP A 250 2.96 -17.02 15.19
C ASP A 250 3.80 -18.06 14.45
N GLU A 251 4.53 -17.67 13.41
CA GLU A 251 5.74 -18.37 13.04
C GLU A 251 6.94 -17.53 13.48
N PRO A 252 7.91 -18.11 14.24
CA PRO A 252 9.12 -17.41 14.62
C PRO A 252 9.94 -17.06 13.36
N GLU A 253 10.46 -15.82 13.33
CA GLU A 253 11.28 -15.27 12.23
C GLU A 253 12.58 -16.07 11.94
N ASP A 254 12.90 -17.13 12.72
CA ASP A 254 14.18 -17.86 12.68
C ASP A 254 14.11 -19.23 11.96
N MET A 255 13.07 -19.53 11.21
CA MET A 255 13.05 -20.70 10.34
C MET A 255 13.23 -20.33 8.86
N GLU A 256 14.46 -19.95 8.49
CA GLU A 256 14.99 -20.26 7.17
C GLU A 256 15.06 -21.78 7.05
N ASP A 257 14.49 -22.34 5.94
CA ASP A 257 14.54 -23.75 5.57
C ASP A 257 13.58 -24.72 6.30
N ALA A 258 12.29 -24.57 6.04
CA ALA A 258 11.41 -25.72 5.94
C ALA A 258 10.50 -25.54 4.71
N GLU A 259 10.77 -26.29 3.67
CA GLU A 259 9.88 -26.52 2.53
C GLU A 259 8.59 -27.22 2.99
N SER A 260 7.68 -26.45 3.60
CA SER A 260 6.29 -26.85 3.67
C SER A 260 5.64 -26.52 2.33
N THR A 261 5.55 -27.47 1.45
CA THR A 261 5.06 -27.34 0.07
C THR A 261 3.54 -27.37 -0.04
N ALA A 262 2.79 -27.44 1.04
CA ALA A 262 1.33 -27.42 1.00
C ALA A 262 0.82 -25.97 1.18
N PRO A 263 -0.05 -25.47 0.27
CA PRO A 263 -0.68 -24.17 0.46
C PRO A 263 -1.60 -24.23 1.68
N GLU A 264 -1.48 -23.23 2.55
CA GLU A 264 -2.43 -23.02 3.63
C GLU A 264 -3.76 -22.56 3.06
N ARG A 265 -4.85 -22.90 3.74
CA ARG A 265 -6.18 -22.37 3.43
C ARG A 265 -6.65 -21.49 4.57
N ASP A 266 -7.17 -20.31 4.23
CA ASP A 266 -7.80 -19.45 5.23
C ASP A 266 -9.15 -20.01 5.72
N SER A 267 -9.81 -19.27 6.63
CA SER A 267 -11.10 -19.64 7.20
C SER A 267 -12.22 -19.83 6.16
N GLU A 268 -12.07 -19.28 4.98
CA GLU A 268 -13.01 -19.38 3.85
C GLU A 268 -12.56 -20.40 2.79
N GLY A 269 -11.47 -21.14 3.04
CA GLY A 269 -10.95 -22.18 2.16
C GLY A 269 -10.14 -21.66 0.97
N VAL A 270 -9.75 -20.38 0.97
CA VAL A 270 -8.91 -19.79 -0.06
C VAL A 270 -7.46 -20.21 0.14
N GLU A 271 -6.81 -20.59 -0.95
CA GLU A 271 -5.38 -20.93 -0.95
C GLU A 271 -4.52 -19.70 -0.69
N VAL A 272 -3.77 -19.69 0.41
CA VAL A 272 -2.85 -18.64 0.80
C VAL A 272 -1.43 -19.15 0.64
N THR A 273 -0.62 -18.48 -0.18
CA THR A 273 0.79 -18.81 -0.36
C THR A 273 1.68 -17.91 0.51
N LYS A 274 2.92 -18.34 0.81
CA LYS A 274 3.91 -17.50 1.51
C LYS A 274 4.13 -16.17 0.78
N ILE A 275 4.17 -16.19 -0.56
CA ILE A 275 4.31 -14.99 -1.38
C ILE A 275 3.05 -14.11 -1.25
N GLY A 276 1.86 -14.69 -1.33
CA GLY A 276 0.59 -13.98 -1.16
C GLY A 276 0.48 -13.35 0.23
N ARG A 277 0.84 -14.08 1.28
CA ARG A 277 0.89 -13.55 2.65
C ARG A 277 1.81 -12.33 2.74
N LYS A 278 3.04 -12.43 2.22
CA LYS A 278 3.98 -11.30 2.18
C LYS A 278 3.46 -10.10 1.39
N MET A 279 2.82 -10.33 0.24
CA MET A 279 2.18 -9.27 -0.54
C MET A 279 1.07 -8.58 0.26
N PHE A 280 0.29 -9.34 1.01
CA PHE A 280 -0.75 -8.83 1.88
C PHE A 280 -0.17 -7.98 3.02
N GLU A 281 0.83 -8.48 3.74
CA GLU A 281 1.49 -7.81 4.86
C GLU A 281 2.17 -6.51 4.42
N SER A 282 2.80 -6.49 3.24
CA SER A 282 3.46 -5.33 2.66
C SER A 282 2.53 -4.39 1.88
N MET A 283 1.22 -4.65 1.88
CA MET A 283 0.20 -3.90 1.13
C MET A 283 0.45 -3.83 -0.39
N GLU A 284 1.18 -4.78 -0.94
CA GLU A 284 1.40 -4.85 -2.39
C GLU A 284 0.11 -5.12 -3.18
N ASP A 285 -0.90 -5.71 -2.57
CA ASP A 285 -2.24 -5.87 -3.12
C ASP A 285 -2.94 -4.52 -3.36
N VAL A 286 -2.70 -3.54 -2.51
CA VAL A 286 -3.18 -2.15 -2.69
C VAL A 286 -2.39 -1.48 -3.83
N GLU A 287 -1.06 -1.69 -3.89
CA GLU A 287 -0.25 -1.20 -5.01
C GLU A 287 -0.73 -1.76 -6.36
N ILE A 288 -1.15 -3.02 -6.42
CA ILE A 288 -1.68 -3.66 -7.63
C ILE A 288 -2.90 -2.90 -8.16
N VAL A 289 -3.80 -2.46 -7.29
CA VAL A 289 -4.97 -1.65 -7.68
C VAL A 289 -4.52 -0.27 -8.18
N LEU A 290 -3.64 0.40 -7.45
CA LEU A 290 -3.10 1.71 -7.84
C LEU A 290 -2.41 1.66 -9.20
N ARG A 291 -1.63 0.60 -9.46
CA ARG A 291 -0.94 0.38 -10.74
C ARG A 291 -1.91 0.33 -11.92
N PHE A 292 -3.06 -0.33 -11.77
CA PHE A 292 -4.07 -0.36 -12.83
C PHE A 292 -4.52 1.04 -13.23
N PHE A 293 -4.83 1.90 -12.28
CA PHE A 293 -5.25 3.27 -12.57
C PHE A 293 -4.12 4.12 -13.13
N ALA A 294 -2.95 4.07 -12.51
CA ALA A 294 -1.79 4.84 -12.94
C ALA A 294 -1.32 4.48 -14.36
N TYR A 295 -1.32 3.19 -14.72
CA TYR A 295 -0.80 2.73 -16.01
C TYR A 295 -1.65 3.16 -17.20
N ARG A 296 -2.90 3.57 -17.01
CA ARG A 296 -3.72 4.21 -18.03
C ARG A 296 -3.13 5.54 -18.50
N HIS A 297 -2.30 6.18 -17.65
CA HIS A 297 -1.59 7.43 -17.90
C HIS A 297 -0.11 7.24 -18.28
N LEU A 298 0.33 6.01 -18.46
CA LEU A 298 1.75 5.70 -18.64
C LEU A 298 2.37 6.41 -19.87
N SER A 299 1.59 6.65 -20.93
CA SER A 299 2.03 7.40 -22.11
C SER A 299 2.32 8.87 -21.84
N LYS A 300 1.78 9.44 -20.76
CA LYS A 300 1.99 10.82 -20.32
C LYS A 300 3.19 10.93 -19.36
N TYR A 301 3.81 9.80 -19.01
CA TYR A 301 4.94 9.75 -18.12
C TYR A 301 6.19 10.31 -18.78
N PRO A 302 6.92 11.28 -18.17
CA PRO A 302 8.11 11.85 -18.78
C PRO A 302 9.17 10.77 -19.05
N GLN A 303 9.69 10.78 -20.28
CA GLN A 303 10.85 9.95 -20.60
C GLN A 303 12.03 10.42 -19.76
N GLY A 304 12.62 9.51 -18.97
CA GLY A 304 13.77 9.82 -18.10
C GLY A 304 13.54 9.61 -16.61
N LEU A 305 12.32 9.56 -16.14
CA LEU A 305 12.04 9.05 -14.80
C LEU A 305 12.15 7.52 -14.81
N ASN A 306 13.18 6.99 -14.19
CA ASN A 306 13.49 5.56 -14.24
C ASN A 306 12.73 4.72 -13.20
N ARG A 307 11.92 5.35 -12.34
CA ARG A 307 11.31 4.66 -11.19
C ARG A 307 9.80 4.74 -11.23
N ILE A 308 9.17 3.60 -11.46
CA ILE A 308 7.71 3.42 -11.36
C ILE A 308 7.17 3.87 -9.99
N SER A 309 7.96 3.70 -8.93
CA SER A 309 7.56 4.16 -7.58
C SER A 309 7.25 5.66 -7.54
N GLU A 310 8.11 6.50 -8.14
CA GLU A 310 7.91 7.95 -8.18
C GLU A 310 6.66 8.33 -9.00
N PHE A 311 6.40 7.59 -10.08
CA PHE A 311 5.18 7.77 -10.86
C PHE A 311 3.91 7.43 -10.06
N LEU A 312 3.93 6.32 -9.32
CA LEU A 312 2.80 5.95 -8.48
C LEU A 312 2.55 6.96 -7.35
N ASP A 313 3.61 7.51 -6.77
CA ASP A 313 3.53 8.55 -5.75
C ASP A 313 2.83 9.81 -6.29
N GLU A 314 3.31 10.30 -7.43
CA GLU A 314 2.75 11.47 -8.11
C GLU A 314 1.31 11.26 -8.57
N PHE A 315 1.03 10.10 -9.14
CA PHE A 315 -0.31 9.75 -9.59
C PHE A 315 -1.29 9.72 -8.42
N LEU A 316 -0.91 9.09 -7.29
CA LEU A 316 -1.75 9.01 -6.11
C LEU A 316 -2.01 10.39 -5.50
N ALA A 317 -0.96 11.23 -5.37
CA ALA A 317 -1.09 12.60 -4.85
C ALA A 317 -2.09 13.45 -5.66
N ARG A 318 -2.08 13.30 -6.99
CA ARG A 318 -3.01 14.03 -7.88
C ARG A 318 -4.38 13.39 -7.91
N GLY A 319 -4.44 12.07 -7.96
CA GLY A 319 -5.69 11.32 -8.02
C GLY A 319 -6.56 11.46 -6.77
N ASN A 320 -5.95 11.78 -5.62
CA ASN A 320 -6.71 12.14 -4.42
C ASN A 320 -7.53 13.43 -4.56
N ARG A 321 -7.30 14.21 -5.61
CA ARG A 321 -8.07 15.43 -5.94
C ARG A 321 -9.13 15.17 -7.02
N PHE A 322 -9.28 13.95 -7.50
CA PHE A 322 -10.30 13.60 -8.47
C PHE A 322 -11.70 13.73 -7.87
N GLU A 323 -12.64 14.15 -8.70
CA GLU A 323 -14.05 14.21 -8.30
C GLU A 323 -14.60 12.80 -7.99
N SER A 324 -15.58 12.74 -7.10
CA SER A 324 -16.23 11.49 -6.72
C SER A 324 -16.79 10.72 -7.92
N SER A 325 -17.27 11.41 -8.95
CA SER A 325 -17.74 10.81 -10.22
C SER A 325 -16.65 10.06 -10.97
N THR A 326 -15.41 10.59 -10.98
CA THR A 326 -14.24 9.96 -11.60
C THR A 326 -13.81 8.73 -10.80
N LEU A 327 -13.83 8.81 -9.47
CA LEU A 327 -13.50 7.69 -8.60
C LEU A 327 -14.52 6.55 -8.69
N GLU A 328 -15.81 6.87 -8.82
CA GLU A 328 -16.85 5.86 -9.08
C GLU A 328 -16.64 5.19 -10.45
N GLY A 329 -16.29 5.97 -11.47
CA GLY A 329 -15.90 5.42 -12.79
C GLY A 329 -14.68 4.48 -12.66
N TYR A 330 -13.69 4.80 -11.85
CA TYR A 330 -12.54 3.94 -11.57
C TYR A 330 -12.96 2.63 -10.91
N LYS A 331 -13.83 2.71 -9.90
CA LYS A 331 -14.37 1.55 -9.20
C LYS A 331 -15.07 0.58 -10.17
N LEU A 332 -16.00 1.08 -10.95
CA LEU A 332 -16.74 0.29 -11.92
C LEU A 332 -15.81 -0.34 -12.98
N LEU A 333 -14.88 0.45 -13.51
CA LEU A 333 -13.92 -0.02 -14.50
C LEU A 333 -13.03 -1.14 -13.95
N PHE A 334 -12.51 -0.97 -12.73
CA PHE A 334 -11.66 -1.97 -12.08
C PHE A 334 -12.41 -3.29 -11.87
N LEU A 335 -13.59 -3.22 -11.25
CA LEU A 335 -14.40 -4.41 -10.97
C LEU A 335 -14.81 -5.15 -12.25
N ARG A 336 -15.21 -4.40 -13.30
CA ARG A 336 -15.54 -4.97 -14.63
C ARG A 336 -14.37 -5.75 -15.22
N ASN A 337 -13.17 -5.15 -15.23
CA ASN A 337 -11.99 -5.77 -15.82
C ASN A 337 -11.48 -6.95 -14.98
N LEU A 338 -11.52 -6.82 -13.66
CA LEU A 338 -11.13 -7.91 -12.76
C LEU A 338 -12.05 -9.13 -12.95
N LYS A 339 -13.36 -8.89 -13.00
CA LYS A 339 -14.37 -9.94 -13.26
C LYS A 339 -14.13 -10.60 -14.61
N PHE A 340 -13.89 -9.82 -15.68
CA PHE A 340 -13.58 -10.34 -17.00
C PHE A 340 -12.41 -11.33 -16.94
N TRP A 341 -11.29 -10.96 -16.35
CA TRP A 341 -10.12 -11.84 -16.26
C TRP A 341 -10.36 -13.05 -15.35
N TYR A 342 -11.13 -12.87 -14.28
CA TYR A 342 -11.51 -13.99 -13.42
C TYR A 342 -12.37 -15.01 -14.15
N GLU A 343 -13.31 -14.59 -14.96
CA GLU A 343 -14.14 -15.49 -15.81
C GLU A 343 -13.33 -16.17 -16.91
N ILE A 344 -12.31 -15.51 -17.47
CA ILE A 344 -11.42 -16.10 -18.49
C ILE A 344 -10.48 -17.15 -17.87
N GLY A 345 -9.78 -16.85 -16.80
CA GLY A 345 -8.66 -17.67 -16.30
C GLY A 345 -8.74 -18.08 -14.84
N GLY A 346 -9.82 -17.70 -14.12
CA GLY A 346 -9.97 -17.96 -12.69
C GLY A 346 -8.81 -17.35 -11.88
N PRO A 347 -8.42 -17.99 -10.78
CA PRO A 347 -7.30 -17.54 -9.96
C PRO A 347 -5.95 -17.47 -10.69
N THR A 348 -5.82 -18.14 -11.85
CA THR A 348 -4.57 -18.25 -12.61
C THR A 348 -4.48 -17.26 -13.77
N ALA A 349 -5.45 -16.36 -13.95
CA ALA A 349 -5.54 -15.47 -15.09
C ALA A 349 -4.28 -14.63 -15.36
N PHE A 350 -3.55 -14.25 -14.32
CA PHE A 350 -2.33 -13.44 -14.41
C PHE A 350 -1.04 -14.25 -14.17
N GLN A 351 -1.08 -15.56 -14.37
CA GLN A 351 0.11 -16.41 -14.35
C GLN A 351 0.67 -16.54 -15.76
N VAL A 352 1.99 -16.38 -15.89
CA VAL A 352 2.67 -16.56 -17.18
C VAL A 352 3.07 -18.03 -17.34
N LYS A 353 2.74 -18.64 -18.49
CA LYS A 353 3.08 -20.01 -18.82
C LYS A 353 4.60 -20.22 -18.76
N GLY A 354 5.05 -21.23 -18.00
CA GLY A 354 6.50 -21.53 -17.86
C GLY A 354 7.21 -20.79 -16.74
N SER A 355 6.57 -19.84 -16.05
CA SER A 355 7.03 -19.32 -14.77
C SER A 355 6.46 -20.16 -13.61
N ASN A 356 7.10 -20.09 -12.44
CA ASN A 356 6.72 -20.87 -11.24
C ASN A 356 5.31 -20.56 -10.72
N ARG A 357 4.25 -20.79 -11.48
CA ARG A 357 2.82 -20.70 -11.11
C ARG A 357 2.42 -19.58 -10.13
N HIS A 358 3.12 -18.45 -10.15
CA HIS A 358 2.84 -17.32 -9.28
C HIS A 358 2.19 -16.17 -10.06
N PHE A 359 1.45 -15.34 -9.34
CA PHE A 359 0.91 -14.09 -9.87
C PHE A 359 2.03 -13.21 -10.48
N SER A 360 1.86 -12.79 -11.72
CA SER A 360 2.80 -11.94 -12.44
C SER A 360 2.27 -10.50 -12.49
N LYS A 361 2.90 -9.59 -11.73
CA LYS A 361 2.57 -8.14 -11.80
C LYS A 361 2.66 -7.59 -13.21
N ILE A 362 3.63 -8.07 -13.99
CA ILE A 362 3.88 -7.65 -15.38
C ILE A 362 2.73 -8.08 -16.30
N ALA A 363 2.24 -9.30 -16.14
CA ALA A 363 1.09 -9.80 -16.89
C ALA A 363 -0.19 -9.06 -16.47
N TYR A 364 -0.40 -8.89 -15.19
CA TYR A 364 -1.53 -8.12 -14.64
C TYR A 364 -1.57 -6.71 -15.22
N ASP A 365 -0.47 -5.96 -15.14
CA ASP A 365 -0.40 -4.58 -15.65
C ASP A 365 -0.84 -4.50 -17.12
N ALA A 366 -0.27 -5.35 -17.98
CA ALA A 366 -0.54 -5.31 -19.41
C ALA A 366 -1.96 -5.79 -19.77
N LEU A 367 -2.42 -6.87 -19.15
CA LEU A 367 -3.72 -7.46 -19.43
C LEU A 367 -4.86 -6.59 -18.89
N MET A 368 -4.74 -6.05 -17.69
CA MET A 368 -5.72 -5.11 -17.12
C MET A 368 -5.76 -3.80 -17.94
N TYR A 369 -4.60 -3.29 -18.38
CA TYR A 369 -4.55 -2.15 -19.27
C TYR A 369 -5.29 -2.43 -20.57
N ALA A 370 -4.98 -3.53 -21.25
CA ALA A 370 -5.59 -3.87 -22.53
C ALA A 370 -7.11 -4.08 -22.43
N SER A 371 -7.58 -4.77 -21.39
CA SER A 371 -9.01 -4.98 -21.17
C SER A 371 -9.76 -3.68 -20.85
N SER A 372 -9.08 -2.67 -20.29
CA SER A 372 -9.70 -1.36 -20.04
C SER A 372 -10.08 -0.59 -21.32
N ALA A 373 -9.55 -1.01 -22.47
CA ALA A 373 -9.90 -0.45 -23.78
C ALA A 373 -11.15 -1.10 -24.42
N LEU A 374 -11.65 -2.20 -23.82
CA LEU A 374 -12.83 -2.92 -24.34
C LEU A 374 -14.12 -2.22 -23.90
N ASN A 375 -15.11 -2.19 -24.82
CA ASN A 375 -16.48 -1.87 -24.47
C ASN A 375 -17.24 -3.14 -24.02
N ASP A 376 -18.47 -2.96 -23.52
CA ASP A 376 -19.26 -4.05 -22.94
C ASP A 376 -19.63 -5.14 -23.95
N ASP A 377 -19.93 -4.77 -25.22
CA ASP A 377 -20.22 -5.73 -26.28
C ASP A 377 -19.00 -6.59 -26.61
N GLN A 378 -17.81 -5.99 -26.65
CA GLN A 378 -16.54 -6.70 -26.86
C GLN A 378 -16.21 -7.64 -25.70
N ILE A 379 -16.43 -7.20 -24.45
CA ILE A 379 -16.28 -8.05 -23.27
C ILE A 379 -17.23 -9.25 -23.36
N ALA A 380 -18.50 -9.02 -23.65
CA ALA A 380 -19.49 -10.09 -23.77
C ALA A 380 -19.11 -11.08 -24.88
N ALA A 381 -18.63 -10.59 -26.03
CA ALA A 381 -18.18 -11.44 -27.13
C ALA A 381 -16.98 -12.31 -26.74
N LEU A 382 -15.98 -11.75 -26.03
CA LEU A 382 -14.80 -12.47 -25.57
C LEU A 382 -15.14 -13.50 -24.48
N LEU A 383 -16.04 -13.16 -23.55
CA LEU A 383 -16.53 -14.08 -22.51
C LEU A 383 -17.31 -15.26 -23.11
N GLY A 384 -17.98 -15.06 -24.24
CA GLY A 384 -18.63 -16.13 -25.00
C GLY A 384 -17.66 -17.15 -25.62
N ARG A 385 -16.37 -16.84 -25.71
CA ARG A 385 -15.32 -17.67 -26.31
C ARG A 385 -14.01 -17.59 -25.51
N PRO A 386 -13.98 -18.00 -24.22
CA PRO A 386 -12.82 -17.85 -23.35
C PRO A 386 -11.57 -18.57 -23.85
N GLU A 387 -11.75 -19.69 -24.58
CA GLU A 387 -10.62 -20.45 -25.13
C GLU A 387 -9.88 -19.70 -26.25
N VAL A 388 -10.58 -18.86 -27.01
CA VAL A 388 -9.95 -17.99 -28.03
C VAL A 388 -9.09 -16.93 -27.35
N VAL A 389 -9.57 -16.36 -26.25
CA VAL A 389 -8.80 -15.39 -25.46
C VAL A 389 -7.55 -16.04 -24.88
N LYS A 390 -7.69 -17.20 -24.21
CA LYS A 390 -6.56 -17.94 -23.65
C LYS A 390 -5.53 -18.29 -24.71
N PHE A 391 -5.97 -18.74 -25.89
CA PHE A 391 -5.09 -19.03 -27.01
C PHE A 391 -4.30 -17.79 -27.46
N SER A 392 -4.97 -16.65 -27.66
CA SER A 392 -4.34 -15.40 -28.08
C SER A 392 -3.32 -14.89 -27.04
N ILE A 393 -3.65 -14.97 -25.74
CA ILE A 393 -2.74 -14.58 -24.66
C ILE A 393 -1.53 -15.51 -24.59
N ASN A 394 -1.72 -16.82 -24.70
CA ASN A 394 -0.58 -17.76 -24.73
C ASN A 394 0.33 -17.52 -25.95
N ALA A 395 -0.26 -17.28 -27.12
CA ALA A 395 0.52 -16.94 -28.32
C ALA A 395 1.32 -15.65 -28.15
N MET A 396 0.75 -14.64 -27.46
CA MET A 396 1.46 -13.41 -27.11
C MET A 396 2.67 -13.72 -26.21
N TYR A 397 2.51 -14.54 -25.16
CA TYR A 397 3.62 -14.90 -24.27
C TYR A 397 4.71 -15.68 -25.02
N ASP A 398 4.33 -16.63 -25.86
CA ASP A 398 5.29 -17.43 -26.65
C ASP A 398 6.07 -16.55 -27.64
N ALA A 399 5.41 -15.60 -28.31
CA ALA A 399 6.05 -14.66 -29.24
C ALA A 399 6.90 -13.58 -28.54
N SER A 400 6.63 -13.27 -27.27
CA SER A 400 7.18 -12.13 -26.54
C SER A 400 7.85 -12.54 -25.22
N ALA A 401 8.36 -13.77 -25.10
CA ALA A 401 8.92 -14.33 -23.87
C ALA A 401 9.99 -13.43 -23.20
N GLY A 402 10.80 -12.73 -24.00
CA GLY A 402 11.82 -11.79 -23.50
C GLY A 402 11.25 -10.48 -22.93
N ILE A 403 9.97 -10.16 -23.21
CA ILE A 403 9.30 -8.92 -22.79
C ILE A 403 8.51 -9.14 -21.50
N PHE A 404 7.89 -10.32 -21.35
CA PHE A 404 7.14 -10.73 -20.16
C PHE A 404 8.00 -11.49 -19.12
N GLY A 405 9.27 -11.76 -19.43
CA GLY A 405 10.25 -12.34 -18.51
C GLY A 405 11.19 -11.27 -17.92
N GLY A 406 11.67 -11.52 -16.69
CA GLY A 406 12.70 -10.69 -16.06
C GLY A 406 12.17 -9.48 -15.27
N ARG A 407 13.12 -8.67 -14.74
CA ARG A 407 12.84 -7.52 -13.84
C ARG A 407 12.79 -6.17 -14.55
N ARG A 408 12.30 -6.11 -15.79
CA ARG A 408 12.23 -4.87 -16.57
C ARG A 408 10.99 -4.08 -16.18
N THR A 409 11.16 -3.00 -15.42
CA THR A 409 10.09 -2.19 -14.84
C THR A 409 10.07 -0.73 -15.30
N ASN A 410 10.82 -0.40 -16.38
CA ASN A 410 10.77 0.96 -16.94
C ASN A 410 9.50 1.20 -17.77
N SER A 411 9.15 2.46 -17.99
CA SER A 411 7.94 2.88 -18.70
C SER A 411 7.90 2.40 -20.17
N ALA A 412 9.05 2.35 -20.85
CA ALA A 412 9.13 1.91 -22.24
C ALA A 412 8.79 0.40 -22.38
N ASP A 413 9.33 -0.44 -21.49
CA ASP A 413 9.01 -1.87 -21.49
C ASP A 413 7.55 -2.13 -21.08
N ALA A 414 7.01 -1.34 -20.15
CA ALA A 414 5.60 -1.41 -19.78
C ALA A 414 4.69 -1.05 -20.97
N ASN A 415 4.98 0.04 -21.70
CA ASN A 415 4.24 0.42 -22.90
C ASN A 415 4.30 -0.65 -24.00
N ARG A 416 5.45 -1.29 -24.22
CA ARG A 416 5.53 -2.42 -25.19
C ARG A 416 4.62 -3.57 -24.78
N ARG A 417 4.59 -3.94 -23.52
CA ARG A 417 3.70 -5.00 -23.02
C ARG A 417 2.22 -4.64 -23.21
N ASN A 418 1.86 -3.39 -22.97
CA ASN A 418 0.51 -2.88 -23.19
C ASN A 418 0.10 -3.02 -24.68
N VAL A 419 1.00 -2.70 -25.61
CA VAL A 419 0.76 -2.86 -27.05
C VAL A 419 0.52 -4.34 -27.39
N HIS A 420 1.39 -5.25 -26.95
CA HIS A 420 1.23 -6.67 -27.22
C HIS A 420 -0.07 -7.24 -26.63
N ALA A 421 -0.46 -6.80 -25.43
CA ALA A 421 -1.72 -7.24 -24.82
C ALA A 421 -2.95 -6.72 -25.58
N ILE A 422 -2.91 -5.47 -26.06
CA ILE A 422 -3.96 -4.91 -26.95
C ILE A 422 -4.06 -5.72 -28.26
N GLU A 423 -2.92 -6.01 -28.90
CA GLU A 423 -2.86 -6.81 -30.14
C GLU A 423 -3.45 -8.21 -29.93
N ALA A 424 -3.16 -8.86 -28.79
CA ALA A 424 -3.70 -10.17 -28.46
C ALA A 424 -5.23 -10.16 -28.32
N LEU A 425 -5.81 -9.17 -27.60
CA LEU A 425 -7.26 -9.02 -27.48
C LEU A 425 -7.91 -8.63 -28.80
N THR A 426 -7.27 -7.78 -29.60
CA THR A 426 -7.73 -7.42 -30.96
C THR A 426 -7.77 -8.66 -31.86
N SER A 427 -6.74 -9.51 -31.78
CA SER A 427 -6.70 -10.77 -32.53
C SER A 427 -7.81 -11.73 -32.10
N ALA A 428 -8.07 -11.85 -30.80
CA ALA A 428 -9.15 -12.66 -30.27
C ALA A 428 -10.52 -12.19 -30.78
N LEU A 429 -10.80 -10.88 -30.74
CA LEU A 429 -12.02 -10.28 -31.29
C LEU A 429 -12.16 -10.54 -32.81
N GLY A 430 -11.06 -10.41 -33.57
CA GLY A 430 -11.04 -10.71 -34.99
C GLY A 430 -11.33 -12.18 -35.31
N ALA A 431 -10.89 -13.10 -34.46
CA ALA A 431 -11.17 -14.53 -34.61
C ALA A 431 -12.63 -14.90 -34.28
N ILE A 432 -13.27 -14.19 -33.35
CA ILE A 432 -14.68 -14.40 -32.98
C ILE A 432 -15.63 -13.79 -34.00
N SER A 433 -15.21 -12.74 -34.72
CA SER A 433 -16.03 -12.04 -35.69
C SER A 433 -16.06 -12.71 -37.10
N LYS A 434 -15.27 -13.77 -37.26
CA LYS A 434 -15.25 -14.65 -38.46
C LYS A 434 -16.18 -15.82 -38.25
#